data_eb1a39f9d8ab33381c21d9d6dce5f171
#
_entry.id   eb1a39f9d8ab33381c21d9d6dce5f171
#
_cell.length_a   1.000
_cell.length_b   1.000
_cell.length_c   1.000
_cell.angle_alpha   90.00
_cell.angle_beta   90.00
_cell.angle_gamma   90.00
#
_symmetry.space_group_name_H-M   'P 1'
#
loop_
_entity.id
_entity.type
_entity.pdbx_description
1 polymer ?
#
loop_
_entity_poly.entity_id
_entity_poly.type
_entity_poly.pdbx_seq_one_letter_code
_entity_poly.pdbx_strand_id
1 'polypeptide(L)'
;MNKPNQVTFSTFNLLNYLEPPNAYYDFENIYSFDEWQKKQNWIAEAIRSLDCDVIGFQEIFSPESLQRLMKELGYPYFAVVDNPHVEDDYLYTSPVVGIASRYPIENVQPVKPDSELLSAFNLNDNFSFNRTPVHATITLPHL
;
A
#
# COMPACT_ATOMS: atom_id res chain seq x y z
N MET A 1 0.77 7.03 22.06
CA MET A 1 -0.31 7.89 22.58
C MET A 1 -0.50 9.07 21.66
N ASN A 2 -1.69 9.27 21.15
CA ASN A 2 -1.96 10.40 20.27
C ASN A 2 -1.97 11.70 21.09
N LYS A 3 -1.16 12.65 20.65
CA LYS A 3 -1.24 14.01 21.20
C LYS A 3 -2.49 14.68 20.64
N PRO A 4 -3.28 15.41 21.45
CA PRO A 4 -4.40 16.17 20.92
C PRO A 4 -3.94 17.10 19.79
N ASN A 5 -4.69 17.14 18.71
CA ASN A 5 -4.44 17.99 17.54
C ASN A 5 -3.16 17.65 16.75
N GLN A 6 -2.67 16.41 16.84
CA GLN A 6 -1.56 15.95 16.05
C GLN A 6 -1.93 14.67 15.30
N VAL A 7 -1.63 14.63 14.00
CA VAL A 7 -1.77 13.45 13.15
C VAL A 7 -0.41 13.11 12.58
N THR A 8 -0.05 11.84 12.66
CA THR A 8 1.25 11.36 12.18
C THR A 8 1.08 10.48 10.96
N PHE A 9 1.94 10.68 9.97
CA PHE A 9 1.96 9.94 8.71
C PHE A 9 3.31 9.27 8.53
N SER A 10 3.30 8.08 7.95
CA SER A 10 4.51 7.38 7.54
C SER A 10 4.35 6.82 6.13
N THR A 11 5.48 6.59 5.50
CA THR A 11 5.54 5.86 4.24
C THR A 11 6.43 4.64 4.42
N PHE A 12 6.07 3.52 3.82
CA PHE A 12 6.74 2.25 4.04
C PHE A 12 6.76 1.43 2.75
N ASN A 13 7.93 1.27 2.16
CA ASN A 13 8.12 0.35 1.05
C ASN A 13 8.31 -1.05 1.62
N LEU A 14 7.44 -1.97 1.27
CA LEU A 14 7.41 -3.33 1.85
C LEU A 14 8.33 -4.32 1.13
N LEU A 15 9.01 -3.89 0.08
CA LEU A 15 9.94 -4.71 -0.70
C LEU A 15 9.31 -6.05 -1.13
N ASN A 16 8.52 -5.99 -2.20
CA ASN A 16 7.89 -7.16 -2.80
C ASN A 16 7.02 -7.96 -1.81
N TYR A 17 6.01 -7.33 -1.28
CA TYR A 17 5.10 -7.96 -0.32
C TYR A 17 4.15 -8.93 -1.03
N LEU A 18 4.56 -10.18 -1.15
CA LEU A 18 3.79 -11.24 -1.81
C LEU A 18 3.77 -12.51 -0.98
N GLU A 19 2.56 -12.93 -0.61
CA GLU A 19 2.35 -14.17 0.16
C GLU A 19 2.70 -15.41 -0.67
N PRO A 20 3.51 -16.34 -0.09
CA PRO A 20 3.80 -17.60 -0.77
C PRO A 20 2.52 -18.44 -0.94
N PRO A 21 2.43 -19.33 -1.93
CA PRO A 21 3.52 -19.79 -2.83
C PRO A 21 3.67 -18.98 -4.11
N ASN A 22 3.15 -17.78 -4.18
CA ASN A 22 3.20 -16.96 -5.39
C ASN A 22 4.60 -16.38 -5.63
N ALA A 23 4.92 -16.11 -6.89
CA ALA A 23 6.20 -15.57 -7.32
C ALA A 23 6.06 -14.13 -7.80
N TYR A 24 7.07 -13.30 -7.53
CA TYR A 24 7.10 -11.91 -7.98
C TYR A 24 8.18 -11.70 -9.05
N TYR A 25 7.78 -11.14 -10.18
CA TYR A 25 8.58 -10.81 -11.37
C TYR A 25 9.17 -12.02 -12.12
N ASP A 26 9.63 -13.03 -11.42
CA ASP A 26 10.27 -14.22 -11.95
C ASP A 26 9.79 -15.45 -11.17
N PHE A 27 9.62 -16.59 -11.85
CA PHE A 27 9.09 -17.82 -11.26
C PHE A 27 9.90 -18.36 -10.07
N GLU A 28 11.16 -17.94 -9.95
CA GLU A 28 12.04 -18.38 -8.85
C GLU A 28 11.90 -17.50 -7.60
N ASN A 29 11.30 -16.32 -7.71
CA ASN A 29 11.17 -15.36 -6.61
C ASN A 29 9.96 -15.69 -5.74
N ILE A 30 10.11 -16.69 -4.90
CA ILE A 30 9.04 -17.15 -3.98
C ILE A 30 9.61 -17.15 -2.57
N TYR A 31 8.93 -16.47 -1.66
CA TYR A 31 9.28 -16.57 -0.24
C TYR A 31 8.97 -17.98 0.28
N SER A 32 9.88 -18.56 1.07
CA SER A 32 9.51 -19.70 1.90
C SER A 32 8.54 -19.24 3.00
N PHE A 33 7.79 -20.17 3.60
CA PHE A 33 6.89 -19.81 4.69
C PHE A 33 7.64 -19.21 5.87
N ASP A 34 8.86 -19.69 6.13
CA ASP A 34 9.70 -19.17 7.20
C ASP A 34 10.16 -17.74 6.91
N GLU A 35 10.63 -17.47 5.70
CA GLU A 35 11.00 -16.12 5.25
C GLU A 35 9.81 -15.15 5.31
N TRP A 36 8.65 -15.62 4.88
CA TRP A 36 7.42 -14.82 4.91
C TRP A 36 7.03 -14.48 6.35
N GLN A 37 7.09 -15.44 7.26
CA GLN A 37 6.76 -15.22 8.68
C GLN A 37 7.72 -14.20 9.30
N LYS A 38 9.02 -14.30 8.99
CA LYS A 38 10.03 -13.33 9.46
C LYS A 38 9.74 -11.93 8.92
N LYS A 39 9.37 -11.84 7.66
CA LYS A 39 9.00 -10.57 7.01
C LYS A 39 7.76 -9.96 7.69
N GLN A 40 6.73 -10.76 7.93
CA GLN A 40 5.51 -10.33 8.64
C GLN A 40 5.83 -9.82 10.04
N ASN A 41 6.63 -10.53 10.79
CA ASN A 41 7.03 -10.15 12.16
C ASN A 41 7.82 -8.84 12.14
N TRP A 42 8.75 -8.70 11.22
CA TRP A 42 9.55 -7.49 11.09
C TRP A 42 8.70 -6.26 10.74
N ILE A 43 7.77 -6.41 9.80
CA ILE A 43 6.84 -5.36 9.42
C ILE A 43 5.97 -4.96 10.62
N ALA A 44 5.44 -5.94 11.35
CA ALA A 44 4.61 -5.69 12.53
C ALA A 44 5.38 -4.90 13.59
N GLU A 45 6.61 -5.27 13.87
CA GLU A 45 7.46 -4.56 14.83
C GLU A 45 7.76 -3.13 14.38
N ALA A 46 8.08 -2.96 13.10
CA ALA A 46 8.35 -1.64 12.53
C ALA A 46 7.13 -0.73 12.65
N ILE A 47 5.94 -1.23 12.34
CA ILE A 47 4.69 -0.48 12.42
C ILE A 47 4.37 -0.11 13.87
N ARG A 48 4.54 -1.02 14.81
CA ARG A 48 4.37 -0.72 16.23
C ARG A 48 5.32 0.36 16.71
N SER A 49 6.57 0.32 16.26
CA SER A 49 7.59 1.33 16.60
C SER A 49 7.29 2.69 15.99
N LEU A 50 6.77 2.74 14.78
CA LEU A 50 6.35 3.99 14.14
C LEU A 50 5.20 4.65 14.88
N ASP A 51 4.28 3.87 15.39
CA ASP A 51 3.10 4.33 16.13
C ASP A 51 2.41 5.54 15.47
N CYS A 52 2.24 5.48 14.16
CA CYS A 52 1.64 6.56 13.39
C CYS A 52 0.17 6.31 13.10
N ASP A 53 -0.53 7.35 12.72
CA ASP A 53 -1.97 7.31 12.50
C ASP A 53 -2.32 6.79 11.10
N VAL A 54 -1.51 7.14 10.12
CA VAL A 54 -1.75 6.81 8.71
C VAL A 54 -0.44 6.35 8.07
N ILE A 55 -0.50 5.27 7.30
CA ILE A 55 0.68 4.71 6.62
C ILE A 55 0.38 4.52 5.15
N GLY A 56 1.25 5.10 4.30
CA GLY A 56 1.26 4.81 2.86
C GLY A 56 2.25 3.69 2.57
N PHE A 57 1.81 2.68 1.83
CA PHE A 57 2.62 1.52 1.48
C PHE A 57 2.94 1.46 0.00
N GLN A 58 4.10 0.93 -0.33
CA GLN A 58 4.56 0.64 -1.69
C GLN A 58 4.95 -0.82 -1.83
N GLU A 59 4.94 -1.31 -3.06
CA GLU A 59 5.31 -2.68 -3.43
C GLU A 59 4.41 -3.76 -2.82
N ILE A 60 3.10 -3.51 -2.86
CA ILE A 60 2.09 -4.46 -2.39
C ILE A 60 1.69 -5.38 -3.55
N PHE A 61 1.95 -6.68 -3.42
CA PHE A 61 1.41 -7.72 -4.31
C PHE A 61 0.27 -8.50 -3.65
N SER A 62 0.19 -8.51 -2.32
CA SER A 62 -0.86 -9.21 -1.56
C SER A 62 -1.64 -8.22 -0.70
N PRO A 63 -2.54 -7.42 -1.30
CA PRO A 63 -3.29 -6.42 -0.53
C PRO A 63 -4.18 -7.02 0.55
N GLU A 64 -4.78 -8.19 0.33
CA GLU A 64 -5.63 -8.85 1.32
C GLU A 64 -4.85 -9.27 2.56
N SER A 65 -3.65 -9.83 2.37
CA SER A 65 -2.76 -10.20 3.48
C SER A 65 -2.34 -8.97 4.29
N LEU A 66 -2.01 -7.88 3.60
CA LEU A 66 -1.62 -6.64 4.26
C LEU A 66 -2.79 -6.04 5.04
N GLN A 67 -3.98 -6.05 4.47
CA GLN A 67 -5.19 -5.56 5.13
C GLN A 67 -5.45 -6.32 6.44
N ARG A 68 -5.32 -7.65 6.43
CA ARG A 68 -5.48 -8.47 7.63
C ARG A 68 -4.43 -8.13 8.68
N LEU A 69 -3.18 -8.00 8.29
CA LEU A 69 -2.09 -7.64 9.19
C LEU A 69 -2.34 -6.27 9.81
N MET A 70 -2.70 -5.29 9.01
CA MET A 70 -2.95 -3.93 9.49
C MET A 70 -4.14 -3.87 10.45
N LYS A 71 -5.19 -4.62 10.18
CA LYS A 71 -6.34 -4.72 11.08
C LYS A 71 -5.93 -5.26 12.46
N GLU A 72 -5.09 -6.29 12.48
CA GLU A 72 -4.55 -6.86 13.74
C GLU A 72 -3.69 -5.85 14.50
N LEU A 73 -3.01 -4.95 13.79
CA LEU A 73 -2.14 -3.95 14.38
C LEU A 73 -2.88 -2.67 14.81
N GLY A 74 -4.19 -2.61 14.64
CA GLY A 74 -5.00 -1.47 15.04
C GLY A 74 -5.28 -0.46 13.95
N TYR A 75 -5.11 -0.84 12.68
CA TYR A 75 -5.44 -0.03 11.50
C TYR A 75 -6.59 -0.68 10.74
N PRO A 76 -7.84 -0.43 11.15
CA PRO A 76 -9.00 -1.11 10.57
C PRO A 76 -9.39 -0.62 9.18
N TYR A 77 -8.88 0.53 8.76
CA TYR A 77 -9.20 1.12 7.46
C TYR A 77 -8.03 0.95 6.51
N PHE A 78 -8.32 0.38 5.34
CA PHE A 78 -7.32 0.06 4.31
C PHE A 78 -7.89 0.29 2.93
N ALA A 79 -7.10 0.82 2.02
CA ALA A 79 -7.54 1.07 0.65
C ALA A 79 -6.42 0.90 -0.36
N VAL A 80 -6.76 0.28 -1.48
CA VAL A 80 -6.00 0.27 -2.73
C VAL A 80 -6.97 0.65 -3.85
N VAL A 81 -6.44 1.11 -4.98
CA VAL A 81 -7.27 1.50 -6.14
C VAL A 81 -6.98 0.66 -7.37
N ASP A 82 -6.10 -0.31 -7.23
CA ASP A 82 -5.67 -1.15 -8.34
C ASP A 82 -5.41 -2.57 -7.85
N ASN A 83 -5.26 -3.49 -8.79
CA ASN A 83 -4.92 -4.87 -8.50
C ASN A 83 -3.56 -5.19 -9.13
N PRO A 84 -2.71 -5.97 -8.46
CA PRO A 84 -1.49 -6.46 -9.09
C PRO A 84 -1.82 -7.31 -10.31
N HIS A 85 -0.97 -7.25 -11.32
CA HIS A 85 -1.12 -8.10 -12.48
C HIS A 85 -0.61 -9.51 -12.17
N VAL A 86 -1.40 -10.53 -12.56
CA VAL A 86 -1.06 -11.95 -12.35
C VAL A 86 -0.96 -12.65 -13.69
N GLU A 87 0.15 -13.32 -13.93
CA GLU A 87 0.36 -14.20 -15.09
C GLU A 87 0.44 -15.65 -14.61
N ASP A 88 -0.08 -16.57 -15.40
CA ASP A 88 -0.02 -18.02 -15.12
C ASP A 88 -0.44 -18.38 -13.68
N ASP A 89 -1.49 -17.71 -13.17
CA ASP A 89 -2.13 -17.92 -11.87
C ASP A 89 -1.28 -17.61 -10.63
N TYR A 90 0.05 -17.55 -10.72
CA TYR A 90 0.90 -17.34 -9.55
C TYR A 90 2.10 -16.41 -9.75
N LEU A 91 2.35 -15.94 -10.97
CA LEU A 91 3.42 -14.99 -11.24
C LEU A 91 2.84 -13.57 -11.19
N TYR A 92 3.26 -12.81 -10.19
CA TYR A 92 2.78 -11.45 -9.97
C TYR A 92 3.76 -10.43 -10.50
N THR A 93 3.23 -9.49 -11.26
CA THR A 93 3.95 -8.30 -11.74
C THR A 93 3.13 -7.06 -11.40
N SER A 94 3.73 -5.88 -11.49
CA SER A 94 3.02 -4.62 -11.23
C SER A 94 2.40 -4.54 -9.83
N PRO A 95 3.22 -4.40 -8.77
CA PRO A 95 2.70 -4.20 -7.43
C PRO A 95 1.93 -2.88 -7.35
N VAL A 96 1.07 -2.76 -6.34
CA VAL A 96 0.25 -1.58 -6.14
C VAL A 96 0.69 -0.81 -4.90
N VAL A 97 0.19 0.42 -4.77
CA VAL A 97 0.33 1.23 -3.57
C VAL A 97 -0.96 1.19 -2.77
N GLY A 98 -0.87 1.42 -1.48
CA GLY A 98 -2.03 1.39 -0.60
C GLY A 98 -1.86 2.28 0.61
N ILE A 99 -2.94 2.42 1.36
CA ILE A 99 -2.99 3.26 2.56
C ILE A 99 -3.73 2.51 3.67
N ALA A 100 -3.19 2.60 4.87
CA ALA A 100 -3.84 2.10 6.08
C ALA A 100 -4.01 3.24 7.08
N SER A 101 -5.09 3.23 7.84
CA SER A 101 -5.41 4.32 8.76
C SER A 101 -6.11 3.80 10.02
N ARG A 102 -5.85 4.46 11.15
CA ARG A 102 -6.62 4.31 12.38
C ARG A 102 -7.99 4.98 12.28
N TYR A 103 -8.13 5.92 11.34
CA TYR A 103 -9.33 6.74 11.15
C TYR A 103 -10.03 6.38 9.84
N PRO A 104 -11.35 6.66 9.73
CA PRO A 104 -12.12 6.30 8.53
C PRO A 104 -11.52 6.87 7.25
N ILE A 105 -11.47 6.03 6.21
CA ILE A 105 -11.04 6.39 4.87
C ILE A 105 -12.29 6.50 3.99
N GLU A 106 -12.44 7.62 3.30
CA GLU A 106 -13.60 7.91 2.45
C GLU A 106 -13.14 8.40 1.08
N ASN A 107 -14.03 8.35 0.10
CA ASN A 107 -13.82 8.90 -1.24
C ASN A 107 -12.52 8.40 -1.89
N VAL A 108 -12.28 7.10 -1.83
CA VAL A 108 -11.09 6.48 -2.40
C VAL A 108 -11.18 6.50 -3.92
N GLN A 109 -10.18 7.11 -4.57
CA GLN A 109 -10.14 7.24 -6.02
C GLN A 109 -8.71 7.05 -6.55
N PRO A 110 -8.56 6.47 -7.76
CA PRO A 110 -7.28 6.49 -8.43
C PRO A 110 -6.98 7.90 -8.93
N VAL A 111 -5.72 8.31 -8.83
CA VAL A 111 -5.26 9.56 -9.46
C VAL A 111 -4.88 9.26 -10.90
N LYS A 112 -5.50 9.98 -11.83
CA LYS A 112 -5.20 9.89 -13.26
C LYS A 112 -4.59 11.20 -13.73
N PRO A 113 -3.62 11.15 -14.68
CA PRO A 113 -3.11 12.39 -15.27
C PRO A 113 -4.21 13.09 -16.02
N ASP A 114 -4.41 14.38 -15.73
CA ASP A 114 -5.33 15.22 -16.48
C ASP A 114 -4.58 16.09 -17.50
N SER A 115 -5.31 16.78 -18.36
CA SER A 115 -4.71 17.61 -19.41
C SER A 115 -3.86 18.75 -18.86
N GLU A 116 -4.24 19.30 -17.72
CA GLU A 116 -3.51 20.38 -17.06
C GLU A 116 -2.16 19.89 -16.54
N LEU A 117 -2.14 18.72 -15.89
CA LEU A 117 -0.91 18.08 -15.42
C LEU A 117 0.03 17.76 -16.60
N LEU A 118 -0.50 17.16 -17.67
CA LEU A 118 0.27 16.79 -18.84
C LEU A 118 0.90 18.01 -19.49
N SER A 119 0.14 19.10 -19.63
CA SER A 119 0.61 20.36 -20.19
C SER A 119 1.69 21.00 -19.31
N ALA A 120 1.47 21.05 -18.00
CA ALA A 120 2.40 21.67 -17.04
C ALA A 120 3.77 21.03 -17.04
N PHE A 121 3.85 19.72 -17.27
CA PHE A 121 5.11 18.96 -17.27
C PHE A 121 5.59 18.54 -18.64
N ASN A 122 5.00 19.07 -19.71
CA ASN A 122 5.35 18.74 -21.11
C ASN A 122 5.26 17.23 -21.39
N LEU A 123 4.26 16.57 -20.82
CA LEU A 123 4.01 15.14 -21.02
C LEU A 123 3.05 14.94 -22.18
N ASN A 124 3.16 13.84 -22.90
CA ASN A 124 2.24 13.50 -23.98
C ASN A 124 0.96 12.83 -23.45
N ASP A 125 -0.04 12.69 -24.31
CA ASP A 125 -1.34 12.12 -23.96
C ASP A 125 -1.27 10.63 -23.59
N ASN A 126 -0.16 9.95 -23.89
CA ASN A 126 0.07 8.54 -23.58
C ASN A 126 0.71 8.35 -22.21
N PHE A 127 1.00 9.42 -21.48
CA PHE A 127 1.58 9.33 -20.15
C PHE A 127 0.64 8.61 -19.19
N SER A 128 1.19 7.70 -18.41
CA SER A 128 0.51 7.07 -17.27
C SER A 128 1.48 6.95 -16.11
N PHE A 129 0.94 6.92 -14.91
CA PHE A 129 1.77 6.61 -13.73
C PHE A 129 2.22 5.15 -13.78
N ASN A 130 3.46 4.89 -13.40
CA ASN A 130 3.99 3.54 -13.29
C ASN A 130 3.21 2.71 -12.25
N ARG A 131 2.79 3.36 -11.18
CA ARG A 131 1.85 2.81 -10.19
C ARG A 131 0.76 3.83 -9.99
N THR A 132 -0.50 3.40 -10.06
CA THR A 132 -1.63 4.30 -9.89
C THR A 132 -1.66 4.85 -8.46
N PRO A 133 -1.51 6.18 -8.26
CA PRO A 133 -1.58 6.75 -6.93
C PRO A 133 -2.99 6.67 -6.35
N VAL A 134 -3.05 6.54 -5.03
CA VAL A 134 -4.32 6.54 -4.28
C VAL A 134 -4.60 7.96 -3.80
N HIS A 135 -5.81 8.45 -4.07
CA HIS A 135 -6.37 9.63 -3.44
C HIS A 135 -7.48 9.21 -2.49
N ALA A 136 -7.35 9.56 -1.23
CA ALA A 136 -8.33 9.21 -0.20
C ALA A 136 -8.52 10.34 0.78
N THR A 137 -9.73 10.47 1.31
CA THR A 137 -10.04 11.41 2.39
C THR A 137 -10.06 10.64 3.70
N ILE A 138 -9.37 11.16 4.70
CA ILE A 138 -9.34 10.57 6.04
C ILE A 138 -10.08 11.49 6.99
N THR A 139 -11.10 10.96 7.65
CA THR A 139 -11.91 11.70 8.60
C THR A 139 -11.30 11.64 9.99
N LEU A 140 -10.79 12.76 10.46
CA LEU A 140 -10.14 12.87 11.75
C LEU A 140 -11.14 13.33 12.82
N PRO A 141 -11.15 12.69 14.01
CA PRO A 141 -12.17 12.99 15.02
C PRO A 141 -12.00 14.35 15.71
N HIS A 142 -10.84 14.99 15.55
CA HIS A 142 -10.49 16.22 16.27
C HIS A 142 -10.18 17.42 15.36
N LEU A 143 -10.48 17.31 14.07
CA LEU A 143 -10.26 18.39 13.11
C LEU A 143 -11.53 18.74 12.34
#